data_e3cf66b62e11e13386414a0edb958fad
#
_entry.id   e3cf66b62e11e13386414a0edb958fad
#
_cell.length_a   1.000
_cell.length_b   1.000
_cell.length_c   1.000
_cell.angle_alpha   90.00
_cell.angle_beta   90.00
_cell.angle_gamma   90.00
#
_symmetry.space_group_name_H-M   'P 1'
#
loop_
_entity.id
_entity.type
_entity.pdbx_description
1 polymer ?
#
loop_
_entity_poly.entity_id
_entity_poly.type
_entity_poly.pdbx_seq_one_letter_code
_entity_poly.pdbx_strand_id
1 'polypeptide(L)'
;MNVVIVFSLEGCSHCVDLKKKLNEVGIQYIEIEVTKNKEIWDKVVEQTGHNSLPSVYISIDGGDKGPIFVPERDYQTQEELIEKIKTYI
;
A
#
# COMPACT_ATOMS: atom_id res chain seq x y z
N MET A 1 -6.91 15.56 -4.56
CA MET A 1 -5.69 14.82 -4.93
C MET A 1 -5.59 13.54 -4.13
N ASN A 2 -5.37 12.43 -4.80
CA ASN A 2 -5.27 11.14 -4.12
C ASN A 2 -3.83 10.88 -3.68
N VAL A 3 -3.68 10.26 -2.52
CA VAL A 3 -2.37 9.95 -1.93
C VAL A 3 -2.21 8.44 -1.86
N VAL A 4 -1.08 7.96 -2.33
CA VAL A 4 -0.72 6.54 -2.26
C VAL A 4 0.06 6.30 -0.97
N ILE A 5 -0.45 5.42 -0.11
CA ILE A 5 0.20 5.09 1.16
C ILE A 5 0.61 3.63 1.11
N VAL A 6 1.90 3.36 1.28
CA VAL A 6 2.46 2.02 1.25
C VAL A 6 2.79 1.58 2.67
N PHE A 7 2.15 0.52 3.11
CA PHE A 7 2.51 -0.12 4.39
C PHE A 7 3.62 -1.12 4.14
N SER A 8 4.70 -0.98 4.87
CA SER A 8 5.90 -1.78 4.67
C SER A 8 6.50 -2.25 5.99
N LEU A 9 7.46 -3.16 5.89
CA LEU A 9 8.21 -3.67 7.03
C LEU A 9 9.68 -3.73 6.63
N GLU A 10 10.56 -3.34 7.53
CA GLU A 10 11.99 -3.44 7.31
C GLU A 10 12.36 -4.92 7.09
N GLY A 11 13.15 -5.18 6.06
CA GLY A 11 13.52 -6.54 5.68
C GLY A 11 12.53 -7.24 4.76
N CYS A 12 11.42 -6.58 4.40
CA CYS A 12 10.45 -7.13 3.47
C CYS A 12 10.91 -6.91 2.03
N SER A 13 11.34 -7.97 1.35
CA SER A 13 11.83 -7.86 -0.04
C SER A 13 10.75 -7.40 -1.01
N HIS A 14 9.53 -7.88 -0.84
CA HIS A 14 8.42 -7.45 -1.70
C HIS A 14 8.09 -5.97 -1.51
N CYS A 15 8.22 -5.46 -0.29
CA CYS A 15 8.01 -4.04 -0.02
C CYS A 15 9.08 -3.19 -0.72
N VAL A 16 10.33 -3.63 -0.67
CA VAL A 16 11.44 -2.95 -1.37
C VAL A 16 11.20 -2.94 -2.87
N ASP A 17 10.79 -4.06 -3.43
CA ASP A 17 10.51 -4.18 -4.87
C ASP A 17 9.37 -3.26 -5.29
N LEU A 18 8.31 -3.21 -4.51
CA LEU A 18 7.17 -2.32 -4.81
C LEU A 18 7.59 -0.86 -4.81
N LYS A 19 8.33 -0.43 -3.79
CA LYS A 19 8.79 0.96 -3.71
C LYS A 19 9.67 1.31 -4.90
N LYS A 20 10.54 0.39 -5.30
CA LYS A 20 11.39 0.58 -6.46
C LYS A 20 10.57 0.75 -7.74
N LYS A 21 9.55 -0.09 -7.94
CA LYS A 21 8.68 0.00 -9.11
C LYS A 21 7.88 1.29 -9.13
N LEU A 22 7.38 1.72 -7.98
CA LEU A 22 6.66 2.99 -7.88
C LEU A 22 7.56 4.16 -8.29
N ASN A 23 8.81 4.15 -7.84
CA ASN A 23 9.77 5.17 -8.24
C ASN A 23 10.08 5.13 -9.74
N GLU A 24 10.21 3.95 -10.31
CA GLU A 24 10.50 3.78 -11.74
C GLU A 24 9.38 4.32 -12.63
N VAL A 25 8.14 4.17 -12.21
CA VAL A 25 6.98 4.67 -12.99
C VAL A 25 6.57 6.09 -12.59
N GLY A 26 7.30 6.73 -11.68
CA GLY A 26 7.06 8.11 -11.29
C GLY A 26 5.87 8.32 -10.37
N ILE A 27 5.42 7.31 -9.65
CA ILE A 27 4.32 7.42 -8.70
C ILE A 27 4.88 7.84 -7.35
N GLN A 28 4.39 8.96 -6.82
CA GLN A 28 4.75 9.41 -5.48
C GLN A 28 3.93 8.65 -4.45
N TYR A 29 4.54 8.33 -3.32
CA TYR A 29 3.86 7.61 -2.25
C TYR A 29 4.41 8.04 -0.89
N ILE A 30 3.61 7.77 0.15
CA ILE A 30 4.04 7.91 1.54
C ILE A 30 4.25 6.50 2.07
N GLU A 31 5.38 6.26 2.69
CA GLU A 31 5.67 4.97 3.33
C GLU A 31 5.33 5.01 4.80
N ILE A 32 4.57 4.01 5.27
CA ILE A 32 4.30 3.81 6.69
C ILE A 32 4.90 2.46 7.09
N GLU A 33 5.92 2.49 7.93
CA GLU A 33 6.56 1.29 8.45
C GLU A 33 5.70 0.76 9.61
N VAL A 34 5.22 -0.50 9.49
CA VAL A 34 4.16 -1.01 10.37
C VAL A 34 4.60 -1.22 11.82
N THR A 35 5.87 -1.51 12.07
CA THR A 35 6.36 -1.69 13.44
C THR A 35 6.48 -0.37 14.19
N LYS A 36 6.60 0.74 13.48
CA LYS A 36 6.67 2.08 14.06
C LYS A 36 5.30 2.76 14.12
N ASN A 37 4.29 2.17 13.47
CA ASN A 37 2.94 2.72 13.38
C ASN A 37 1.91 1.64 13.65
N LYS A 38 2.11 0.91 14.74
CA LYS A 38 1.34 -0.28 15.05
C LYS A 38 -0.15 -0.03 15.16
N GLU A 39 -0.55 1.11 15.75
CA GLU A 39 -1.97 1.44 15.91
C GLU A 39 -2.68 1.57 14.56
N ILE A 40 -2.03 2.23 13.61
CA ILE A 40 -2.58 2.39 12.27
C ILE A 40 -2.64 1.03 11.57
N TRP A 41 -1.58 0.25 11.69
CA TRP A 41 -1.52 -1.06 11.06
C TRP A 41 -2.56 -2.02 11.63
N ASP A 42 -2.77 -2.01 12.96
CA ASP A 42 -3.78 -2.85 13.60
C ASP A 42 -5.18 -2.55 13.07
N LYS A 43 -5.49 -1.28 12.78
CA LYS A 43 -6.77 -0.90 12.17
C LYS A 43 -6.91 -1.44 10.76
N VAL A 44 -5.83 -1.41 9.97
CA VAL A 44 -5.85 -1.98 8.62
C VAL A 44 -6.08 -3.48 8.66
N VAL A 45 -5.40 -4.19 9.56
CA VAL A 45 -5.59 -5.63 9.74
C VAL A 45 -7.02 -5.95 10.15
N GLU A 46 -7.58 -5.16 11.07
CA GLU A 46 -8.96 -5.34 11.52
C GLU A 46 -9.96 -5.15 10.39
N GLN A 47 -9.78 -4.13 9.57
CA GLN A 47 -10.68 -3.84 8.46
C GLN A 47 -10.57 -4.83 7.31
N THR A 48 -9.37 -5.31 7.02
CA THR A 48 -9.13 -6.18 5.86
C THR A 48 -9.14 -7.65 6.20
N GLY A 49 -8.86 -8.00 7.46
CA GLY A 49 -8.66 -9.38 7.87
C GLY A 49 -7.32 -9.95 7.39
N HIS A 50 -6.41 -9.12 6.89
CA HIS A 50 -5.12 -9.53 6.36
C HIS A 50 -3.99 -8.73 7.01
N ASN A 51 -2.88 -9.41 7.31
CA ASN A 51 -1.68 -8.77 7.83
C ASN A 51 -0.49 -8.90 6.89
N SER A 52 -0.76 -9.17 5.62
CA SER A 52 0.27 -9.35 4.60
C SER A 52 0.82 -8.03 4.10
N LEU A 53 2.07 -8.02 3.67
CA LEU A 53 2.76 -6.84 3.15
C LEU A 53 3.40 -7.15 1.80
N PRO A 54 3.55 -6.15 0.94
CA PRO A 54 3.12 -4.76 1.13
C PRO A 54 1.61 -4.59 0.92
N SER A 55 1.00 -3.72 1.71
CA SER A 55 -0.39 -3.30 1.50
C SER A 55 -0.40 -1.84 1.12
N VAL A 56 -1.36 -1.44 0.28
CA VAL A 56 -1.44 -0.08 -0.24
C VAL A 56 -2.82 0.49 0.02
N TYR A 57 -2.86 1.66 0.60
CA TYR A 57 -4.10 2.41 0.82
C TYR A 57 -4.09 3.64 -0.09
N ILE A 58 -5.18 3.86 -0.79
CA ILE A 58 -5.36 5.08 -1.58
C ILE A 58 -6.24 6.03 -0.79
N SER A 59 -5.64 7.12 -0.32
CA SER A 59 -6.37 8.18 0.37
C SER A 59 -7.00 9.09 -0.69
N ILE A 60 -8.31 8.97 -0.86
CA ILE A 60 -9.04 9.76 -1.87
C ILE A 60 -9.24 11.18 -1.35
N ASP A 61 -8.75 12.15 -2.11
CA ASP A 61 -8.79 13.58 -1.77
C ASP A 61 -8.17 13.91 -0.40
N GLY A 62 -7.18 13.09 0.00
CA GLY A 62 -6.52 13.27 1.29
C GLY A 62 -7.35 12.87 2.50
N GLY A 63 -8.50 12.21 2.27
CA GLY A 63 -9.38 11.78 3.33
C GLY A 63 -9.07 10.38 3.85
N ASP A 64 -9.90 9.89 4.76
CA ASP A 64 -9.74 8.57 5.35
C ASP A 64 -10.57 7.48 4.65
N LYS A 65 -11.14 7.81 3.50
CA LYS A 65 -11.89 6.86 2.67
C LYS A 65 -11.11 6.54 1.40
N GLY A 66 -11.08 5.27 1.04
CA GLY A 66 -10.44 4.83 -0.17
C GLY A 66 -10.16 3.33 -0.10
N PRO A 67 -9.77 2.71 -1.22
CA PRO A 67 -9.51 1.29 -1.24
C PRO A 67 -8.21 0.94 -0.55
N ILE A 68 -8.16 -0.26 0.01
CA ILE A 68 -6.95 -0.87 0.54
C ILE A 68 -6.69 -2.12 -0.29
N PHE A 69 -5.51 -2.20 -0.90
CA PHE A 69 -5.11 -3.37 -1.68
C PHE A 69 -4.18 -4.24 -0.85
N VAL A 70 -4.58 -5.48 -0.60
CA VAL A 70 -3.77 -6.43 0.16
C VAL A 70 -3.37 -7.60 -0.73
N PRO A 71 -2.18 -8.20 -0.49
CA PRO A 71 -1.72 -9.33 -1.30
C PRO A 71 -2.72 -10.50 -1.29
N GLU A 72 -2.79 -11.19 -2.40
CA GLU A 72 -3.62 -12.37 -2.64
C GLU A 72 -5.12 -12.07 -2.75
N ARG A 73 -5.66 -11.17 -1.95
CA ARG A 73 -7.06 -10.78 -2.07
C ARG A 73 -7.28 -9.86 -3.28
N ASP A 74 -6.41 -8.87 -3.45
CA ASP A 74 -6.61 -7.78 -4.41
C ASP A 74 -5.65 -7.81 -5.57
N TYR A 75 -4.49 -8.44 -5.40
CA TYR A 75 -3.51 -8.56 -6.48
C TYR A 75 -2.63 -9.81 -6.27
N GLN A 76 -2.12 -10.36 -7.37
CA GLN A 76 -1.22 -11.50 -7.35
C GLN A 76 0.21 -11.10 -7.70
N THR A 77 0.36 -10.06 -8.53
CA THR A 77 1.66 -9.55 -8.94
C THR A 77 1.75 -8.06 -8.63
N GLN A 78 2.97 -7.55 -8.53
CA GLN A 78 3.17 -6.12 -8.31
C GLN A 78 2.74 -5.29 -9.52
N GLU A 79 2.84 -5.86 -10.72
CA GLU A 79 2.33 -5.22 -11.93
C GLU A 79 0.83 -4.99 -11.86
N GLU A 80 0.08 -5.97 -11.37
CA GLU A 80 -1.36 -5.81 -11.15
C GLU A 80 -1.64 -4.70 -10.13
N LEU A 81 -0.88 -4.67 -9.05
CA LEU A 81 -1.02 -3.64 -8.02
C LEU A 81 -0.77 -2.25 -8.58
N ILE A 82 0.28 -2.09 -9.37
CA ILE A 82 0.61 -0.81 -10.00
C ILE A 82 -0.52 -0.36 -10.94
N GLU A 83 -1.08 -1.28 -11.72
CA GLU A 83 -2.21 -0.95 -12.59
C GLU A 83 -3.43 -0.48 -11.79
N LYS A 84 -3.72 -1.14 -10.67
CA LYS A 84 -4.82 -0.71 -9.79
C LYS A 84 -4.56 0.68 -9.19
N ILE A 85 -3.33 0.94 -8.75
CA ILE A 85 -2.95 2.24 -8.22
C ILE A 85 -3.14 3.34 -9.28
N LYS A 86 -2.75 3.07 -10.52
CA LYS A 86 -2.86 4.04 -11.61
C LYS A 86 -4.30 4.48 -11.88
N THR A 87 -5.27 3.66 -11.55
CA THR A 87 -6.69 4.04 -11.75
C THR A 87 -7.13 5.15 -10.79
N TYR A 88 -6.35 5.43 -9.76
CA TYR A 88 -6.68 6.42 -8.72
C TYR A 88 -5.79 7.66 -8.76
N ILE A 89 -4.84 7.72 -9.66
CA ILE A 89 -3.91 8.86 -9.73
C ILE A 89 -3.86 9.50 -11.10
#